data_faa7dc2130eff7c085fcb91310b639e1
#
_entry.id   faa7dc2130eff7c085fcb91310b639e1
#
_cell.length_a   1.000
_cell.length_b   1.000
_cell.length_c   1.000
_cell.angle_alpha   90.00
_cell.angle_beta   90.00
_cell.angle_gamma   90.00
#
_symmetry.space_group_name_H-M   'P 1'
#
loop_
_entity.id
_entity.type
_entity.pdbx_description
1 polymer ?
#
loop_
_entity_poly.entity_id
_entity_poly.type
_entity_poly.pdbx_seq_one_letter_code
_entity_poly.pdbx_strand_id
1 'polypeptide(L)'
;LLKALTLCYGLAKTGGKKMIPSDFFRLRKNRLKMMILFPLFLLFLAGIFLTQRVTSESSPGLKFALTFPPQKSAQPLDGRMLLMISDNDSAEPRFQINDGPNTQLIFGLDVEGLKPGEPALFDKNVFGYPLKSLAEIPPGEYWVQGLLNRYETFHRADGHIVKLPMDKGEGQQWNRKPGNFYSLPRKIYINPKEDKVIPIVLDQEVPPIPDPPETKYVKHIRIQSKLLSQFWGRPMYLGAHVLLPEGFEEHPEAKYPLIVFHGHFTYTFSGWREEPPDPNLKPDYSERFGIHGYNRIVQEYAYEFYKYWTSPGTPRFLIIEIQHANPYYDDSYAVNSANLGPYGDAITYELIPYIEKKFRGIGQGWARFLYGGSTGGWEALAAQIFYPDEYNGCWAACPDPIDFRAYTIVNIYEHKNAYYVDSRWKKTPRPGRRNYLGEISATLEEMNHRELVLGTKSRSGDQWDIWEAVFSPVGPDGYPRRIWDKMTGQIDHEVAAYWREHYDLRYILQRDWKILGPKLKGKIHIYCGDMDNYYLNNAVYLMEEFLESTTEPYYEGEIDYGDRAEHCWNGDHSLPIYLSRLRYHQFFIPKIMERIKKSAPPGADLKSWLY
;
A
#
# COMPACT_ATOMS: atom_id res chain seq x y z
N LEU A 1 -21.91 22.19 32.34
CA LEU A 1 -22.34 22.72 31.03
C LEU A 1 -23.55 21.95 30.47
N LEU A 2 -23.56 20.61 30.55
CA LEU A 2 -24.69 19.82 30.04
C LEU A 2 -26.01 20.05 30.81
N LYS A 3 -25.97 20.37 32.10
CA LYS A 3 -27.19 20.66 32.89
C LYS A 3 -27.78 22.07 32.63
N ALA A 4 -27.04 22.98 32.04
CA ALA A 4 -27.54 24.32 31.69
C ALA A 4 -28.28 24.36 30.34
N LEU A 5 -27.97 23.42 29.44
CA LEU A 5 -28.63 23.32 28.12
C LEU A 5 -30.00 22.64 28.18
N THR A 6 -30.24 21.78 29.17
CA THR A 6 -31.55 21.09 29.33
C THR A 6 -32.67 21.99 29.90
N LEU A 7 -32.31 23.08 30.54
CA LEU A 7 -33.29 24.03 31.08
C LEU A 7 -33.85 25.02 30.04
N CYS A 8 -33.19 25.19 28.90
CA CYS A 8 -33.65 26.10 27.84
C CYS A 8 -34.64 25.45 26.82
N TYR A 9 -34.73 24.13 26.80
CA TYR A 9 -35.61 23.43 25.85
C TYR A 9 -36.98 23.05 26.42
N GLY A 10 -37.20 23.27 27.73
CA GLY A 10 -38.42 22.87 28.45
C GLY A 10 -39.54 23.92 28.49
N LEU A 11 -39.34 25.12 27.96
CA LEU A 11 -40.30 26.27 28.11
C LEU A 11 -41.06 26.69 26.84
N ALA A 12 -41.05 25.85 25.81
CA ALA A 12 -41.66 26.19 24.52
C ALA A 12 -42.99 25.48 24.20
N LYS A 13 -43.64 24.84 25.17
CA LYS A 13 -45.00 24.26 24.98
C LYS A 13 -45.82 24.36 26.26
N THR A 14 -46.48 25.49 26.47
CA THR A 14 -47.83 25.57 27.09
C THR A 14 -48.42 26.96 26.85
N GLY A 15 -49.66 26.94 26.49
CA GLY A 15 -50.63 27.90 26.08
C GLY A 15 -50.69 29.28 26.67
N GLY A 16 -51.25 30.15 25.86
CA GLY A 16 -51.35 31.58 26.01
C GLY A 16 -52.06 32.06 27.28
N LYS A 17 -51.44 33.04 27.93
CA LYS A 17 -52.11 34.03 28.75
C LYS A 17 -51.63 35.41 28.33
N LYS A 18 -52.60 36.30 28.13
CA LYS A 18 -52.36 37.74 27.81
C LYS A 18 -51.60 38.40 28.93
N MET A 19 -50.44 38.95 28.66
CA MET A 19 -49.67 39.76 29.58
C MET A 19 -50.16 41.22 29.61
N ILE A 20 -50.22 41.77 30.81
CA ILE A 20 -50.61 43.15 31.15
C ILE A 20 -49.44 44.12 30.89
N PRO A 21 -49.65 45.38 30.50
CA PRO A 21 -48.62 46.29 30.04
C PRO A 21 -47.47 46.65 31.02
N SER A 22 -47.61 46.34 32.31
CA SER A 22 -46.61 46.71 33.31
C SER A 22 -45.33 45.86 33.30
N ASP A 23 -45.36 44.66 32.67
CA ASP A 23 -44.21 43.77 32.69
C ASP A 23 -43.21 44.01 31.53
N PHE A 24 -43.63 44.81 30.53
CA PHE A 24 -42.80 45.08 29.36
C PHE A 24 -41.58 45.99 29.67
N PHE A 25 -41.68 46.86 30.67
CA PHE A 25 -40.57 47.73 31.09
C PHE A 25 -39.52 47.04 31.92
N ARG A 26 -39.88 45.95 32.62
CA ARG A 26 -38.92 45.20 33.45
C ARG A 26 -38.02 44.28 32.58
N LEU A 27 -38.57 43.74 31.50
CA LEU A 27 -37.81 42.91 30.56
C LEU A 27 -36.79 43.69 29.72
N ARG A 28 -37.07 45.00 29.44
CA ARG A 28 -36.15 45.85 28.68
C ARG A 28 -34.89 46.23 29.45
N LYS A 29 -34.97 46.42 30.80
CA LYS A 29 -33.80 46.72 31.65
C LYS A 29 -32.86 45.53 31.81
N ASN A 30 -33.35 44.31 31.81
CA ASN A 30 -32.54 43.09 31.90
C ASN A 30 -31.86 42.74 30.56
N ARG A 31 -32.50 43.03 29.41
CA ARG A 31 -31.87 42.87 28.10
C ARG A 31 -30.71 43.84 27.88
N LEU A 32 -30.80 45.05 28.35
CA LEU A 32 -29.71 46.05 28.22
C LEU A 32 -28.47 45.66 29.08
N LYS A 33 -28.65 45.09 30.28
CA LYS A 33 -27.57 44.58 31.11
C LYS A 33 -26.93 43.31 30.50
N MET A 34 -27.70 42.45 29.84
CA MET A 34 -27.16 41.26 29.18
C MET A 34 -26.44 41.60 27.86
N MET A 35 -26.83 42.65 27.16
CA MET A 35 -26.10 43.12 25.96
C MET A 35 -24.75 43.81 26.25
N ILE A 36 -24.55 44.34 27.47
CA ILE A 36 -23.28 44.97 27.85
C ILE A 36 -22.30 43.94 28.48
N LEU A 37 -22.81 42.91 29.16
CA LEU A 37 -21.98 41.86 29.78
C LEU A 37 -21.49 40.79 28.79
N PHE A 38 -22.20 40.56 27.67
CA PHE A 38 -21.86 39.55 26.67
C PHE A 38 -20.59 39.88 25.87
N PRO A 39 -20.37 41.12 25.37
CA PRO A 39 -19.13 41.49 24.72
C PRO A 39 -17.93 41.59 25.69
N LEU A 40 -18.14 41.97 26.98
CA LEU A 40 -17.11 41.92 27.99
C LEU A 40 -16.67 40.48 28.35
N PHE A 41 -17.58 39.55 28.35
CA PHE A 41 -17.28 38.12 28.55
C PHE A 41 -16.55 37.51 27.33
N LEU A 42 -16.91 37.91 26.11
CA LEU A 42 -16.19 37.54 24.88
C LEU A 42 -14.78 38.16 24.81
N LEU A 43 -14.61 39.40 25.24
CA LEU A 43 -13.30 40.05 25.36
C LEU A 43 -12.41 39.40 26.44
N PHE A 44 -13.01 38.95 27.55
CA PHE A 44 -12.30 38.21 28.58
C PHE A 44 -11.91 36.80 28.13
N LEU A 45 -12.75 36.08 27.38
CA LEU A 45 -12.41 34.81 26.73
C LEU A 45 -11.35 35.01 25.62
N ALA A 46 -11.45 36.04 24.80
CA ALA A 46 -10.45 36.36 23.78
C ALA A 46 -9.11 36.75 24.44
N GLY A 47 -9.11 37.46 25.57
CA GLY A 47 -7.92 37.77 26.37
C GLY A 47 -7.26 36.51 26.95
N ILE A 48 -8.04 35.49 27.36
CA ILE A 48 -7.53 34.19 27.84
C ILE A 48 -6.95 33.37 26.68
N PHE A 49 -7.54 33.46 25.48
CA PHE A 49 -6.98 32.80 24.29
C PHE A 49 -5.73 33.48 23.72
N LEU A 50 -5.58 34.78 23.92
CA LEU A 50 -4.39 35.55 23.47
C LEU A 50 -3.19 35.47 24.44
N THR A 51 -3.37 35.00 25.67
CA THR A 51 -2.28 34.84 26.64
C THR A 51 -1.79 33.41 26.84
N GLN A 52 -2.42 32.42 26.26
CA GLN A 52 -1.82 31.10 26.12
C GLN A 52 -0.93 31.03 24.84
N ARG A 53 0.12 31.87 24.78
CA ARG A 53 1.38 31.33 24.28
C ARG A 53 1.73 30.21 25.25
N VAL A 54 1.40 28.98 24.87
CA VAL A 54 2.05 27.79 25.42
C VAL A 54 3.54 27.99 25.10
N THR A 55 4.26 28.61 26.01
CA THR A 55 5.68 28.32 26.15
C THR A 55 5.68 26.84 26.50
N SER A 56 5.90 25.99 25.51
CA SER A 56 6.29 24.63 25.72
C SER A 56 7.56 24.68 26.55
N GLU A 57 7.42 24.68 27.89
CA GLU A 57 8.53 24.32 28.74
C GLU A 57 8.94 22.94 28.30
N SER A 58 10.08 22.89 27.63
CA SER A 58 10.64 21.63 27.16
C SER A 58 10.87 20.78 28.40
N SER A 59 10.09 19.67 28.52
CA SER A 59 10.29 18.72 29.62
C SER A 59 11.77 18.32 29.67
N PRO A 60 12.40 18.30 30.85
CA PRO A 60 13.78 17.87 30.98
C PRO A 60 13.93 16.44 30.47
N GLY A 61 15.07 16.12 29.86
CA GLY A 61 15.41 14.83 29.31
C GLY A 61 16.06 14.89 27.92
N LEU A 62 16.44 13.72 27.45
CA LEU A 62 17.10 13.56 26.15
C LEU A 62 16.20 14.01 25.00
N LYS A 63 16.79 14.78 24.08
CA LYS A 63 16.15 15.20 22.82
C LYS A 63 17.12 15.05 21.66
N PHE A 64 16.55 14.78 20.48
CA PHE A 64 17.27 14.91 19.23
C PHE A 64 16.68 16.08 18.44
N ALA A 65 17.55 16.93 17.89
CA ALA A 65 17.17 18.09 17.07
C ALA A 65 17.59 17.81 15.62
N LEU A 66 16.63 17.41 14.78
CA LEU A 66 16.88 17.10 13.38
C LEU A 66 16.64 18.35 12.53
N THR A 67 17.63 18.72 11.71
CA THR A 67 17.56 19.89 10.82
C THR A 67 18.04 19.52 9.42
N PHE A 68 17.64 20.32 8.42
CA PHE A 68 18.30 20.32 7.12
C PHE A 68 18.89 21.71 6.82
N PRO A 69 20.06 21.79 6.14
CA PRO A 69 20.73 23.07 5.90
C PRO A 69 20.14 23.81 4.68
N PRO A 70 20.26 25.15 4.60
CA PRO A 70 19.76 25.95 3.47
C PRO A 70 20.32 25.53 2.10
N GLN A 71 21.51 24.93 2.08
CA GLN A 71 22.14 24.43 0.85
C GLN A 71 21.36 23.25 0.21
N LYS A 72 20.56 22.51 1.00
CA LYS A 72 19.71 21.43 0.51
C LYS A 72 18.34 21.92 0.04
N SER A 73 17.76 22.87 0.75
CA SER A 73 16.54 23.58 0.34
C SER A 73 16.50 24.96 0.97
N ALA A 74 16.28 25.98 0.15
CA ALA A 74 16.03 27.35 0.63
C ALA A 74 14.54 27.54 1.02
N GLN A 75 13.67 26.60 0.65
CA GLN A 75 12.23 26.65 0.93
C GLN A 75 11.87 25.76 2.12
N PRO A 76 10.82 26.12 2.87
CA PRO A 76 10.24 25.23 3.87
C PRO A 76 9.77 23.91 3.24
N LEU A 77 9.85 22.82 4.01
CA LEU A 77 9.50 21.48 3.55
C LEU A 77 8.42 20.84 4.41
N ASP A 78 7.59 20.03 3.75
CA ASP A 78 6.62 19.13 4.37
C ASP A 78 7.15 17.70 4.28
N GLY A 79 6.84 16.87 5.29
CA GLY A 79 7.24 15.47 5.24
C GLY A 79 7.11 14.74 6.57
N ARG A 80 7.66 13.53 6.58
CA ARG A 80 7.83 12.73 7.78
C ARG A 80 9.29 12.74 8.18
N MET A 81 9.61 13.35 9.31
CA MET A 81 10.92 13.30 9.92
C MET A 81 11.07 12.01 10.69
N LEU A 82 12.14 11.25 10.43
CA LEU A 82 12.42 9.94 11.01
C LEU A 82 13.77 9.96 11.71
N LEU A 83 13.81 9.39 12.91
CA LEU A 83 15.01 9.17 13.71
C LEU A 83 15.19 7.67 13.88
N MET A 84 16.28 7.09 13.38
CA MET A 84 16.63 5.69 13.51
C MET A 84 17.82 5.51 14.45
N ILE A 85 17.74 4.48 15.30
CA ILE A 85 18.76 4.16 16.31
C ILE A 85 19.03 2.66 16.26
N SER A 86 20.30 2.29 16.00
CA SER A 86 20.73 0.89 15.88
C SER A 86 21.82 0.55 16.90
N ASP A 87 21.77 -0.64 17.45
CA ASP A 87 22.80 -1.19 18.35
C ASP A 87 24.02 -1.76 17.61
N ASN A 88 23.97 -1.82 16.28
CA ASN A 88 25.03 -2.36 15.43
C ASN A 88 25.21 -1.54 14.14
N ASP A 89 26.30 -1.81 13.41
CA ASP A 89 26.70 -1.17 12.16
C ASP A 89 26.75 -2.13 10.97
N SER A 90 25.99 -3.21 11.01
CA SER A 90 25.89 -4.19 9.91
C SER A 90 25.37 -3.54 8.61
N ALA A 91 24.54 -2.50 8.75
CA ALA A 91 24.08 -1.61 7.69
C ALA A 91 23.79 -0.22 8.27
N GLU A 92 23.51 0.77 7.40
CA GLU A 92 22.97 2.05 7.88
C GLU A 92 21.64 1.84 8.64
N PRO A 93 21.37 2.54 9.76
CA PRO A 93 20.15 2.34 10.56
C PRO A 93 18.85 2.36 9.73
N ARG A 94 18.77 3.22 8.70
CA ARG A 94 17.60 3.29 7.81
C ARG A 94 17.31 2.00 7.03
N PHE A 95 18.26 1.08 6.93
CA PHE A 95 18.11 -0.22 6.26
C PHE A 95 17.88 -1.38 7.23
N GLN A 96 17.80 -1.10 8.54
CA GLN A 96 17.63 -2.10 9.58
C GLN A 96 16.21 -2.09 10.22
N ILE A 97 15.26 -1.35 9.61
CA ILE A 97 13.87 -1.26 10.08
C ILE A 97 13.02 -2.26 9.31
N ASN A 98 12.40 -3.21 10.01
CA ASN A 98 11.58 -4.28 9.42
C ASN A 98 10.56 -4.82 10.44
N ASP A 99 9.75 -5.84 10.06
CA ASP A 99 8.77 -6.51 10.94
C ASP A 99 9.36 -7.70 11.72
N GLY A 100 10.62 -8.02 11.49
CA GLY A 100 11.25 -9.18 12.11
C GLY A 100 11.77 -8.91 13.51
N PRO A 101 12.18 -9.95 14.22
CA PRO A 101 12.72 -9.85 15.59
C PRO A 101 14.03 -9.06 15.69
N ASN A 102 14.75 -8.89 14.58
CA ASN A 102 16.03 -8.17 14.51
C ASN A 102 15.88 -6.70 14.12
N THR A 103 14.64 -6.15 14.08
CA THR A 103 14.41 -4.74 13.76
C THR A 103 15.10 -3.80 14.73
N GLN A 104 15.55 -2.65 14.23
CA GLN A 104 16.14 -1.59 15.04
C GLN A 104 15.09 -0.52 15.37
N LEU A 105 15.47 0.50 16.17
CA LEU A 105 14.52 1.49 16.68
C LEU A 105 14.27 2.59 15.64
N ILE A 106 13.01 3.00 15.52
CA ILE A 106 12.60 4.14 14.71
C ILE A 106 11.56 5.00 15.44
N PHE A 107 11.68 6.33 15.29
CA PHE A 107 10.73 7.32 15.81
C PHE A 107 10.34 8.26 14.68
N GLY A 108 9.08 8.71 14.66
CA GLY A 108 8.56 9.50 13.55
C GLY A 108 7.75 10.72 13.99
N LEU A 109 7.94 11.84 13.27
CA LEU A 109 7.26 13.10 13.51
C LEU A 109 6.88 13.77 12.19
N ASP A 110 5.61 14.17 12.02
CA ASP A 110 5.19 14.97 10.87
C ASP A 110 5.71 16.39 10.99
N VAL A 111 6.23 16.93 9.90
CA VAL A 111 6.64 18.33 9.79
C VAL A 111 5.90 19.00 8.64
N GLU A 112 5.41 20.23 8.90
CA GLU A 112 4.72 21.05 7.91
C GLU A 112 5.35 22.42 7.88
N GLY A 113 5.83 22.84 6.70
CA GLY A 113 6.50 24.11 6.51
C GLY A 113 7.78 24.28 7.32
N LEU A 114 8.49 23.18 7.64
CA LEU A 114 9.75 23.22 8.39
C LEU A 114 10.79 24.02 7.62
N LYS A 115 11.32 25.09 8.23
CA LYS A 115 12.30 25.98 7.60
C LYS A 115 13.72 25.40 7.66
N PRO A 116 14.60 25.75 6.70
CA PRO A 116 16.02 25.39 6.78
C PRO A 116 16.63 25.83 8.12
N GLY A 117 17.33 24.92 8.79
CA GLY A 117 17.95 25.15 10.10
C GLY A 117 16.99 25.13 11.29
N GLU A 118 15.68 25.13 11.08
CA GLU A 118 14.69 24.94 12.14
C GLU A 118 14.70 23.48 12.62
N PRO A 119 14.77 23.20 13.94
CA PRO A 119 14.84 21.84 14.43
C PRO A 119 13.45 21.19 14.54
N ALA A 120 13.30 19.98 13.98
CA ALA A 120 12.28 19.02 14.38
C ALA A 120 12.77 18.33 15.67
N LEU A 121 12.05 18.50 16.78
CA LEU A 121 12.46 18.01 18.08
C LEU A 121 11.84 16.67 18.40
N PHE A 122 12.68 15.68 18.62
CA PHE A 122 12.29 14.36 19.11
C PHE A 122 12.56 14.29 20.61
N ASP A 123 11.51 14.18 21.40
CA ASP A 123 11.55 13.97 22.85
C ASP A 123 10.83 12.68 23.24
N LYS A 124 10.67 12.44 24.53
CA LYS A 124 9.98 11.25 25.09
C LYS A 124 8.53 11.08 24.64
N ASN A 125 7.90 12.09 24.04
CA ASN A 125 6.49 12.06 23.61
C ASN A 125 6.36 11.67 22.14
N VAL A 126 7.46 11.65 21.37
CA VAL A 126 7.43 11.19 19.98
C VAL A 126 7.30 9.68 19.95
N PHE A 127 6.26 9.21 19.24
CA PHE A 127 5.96 7.79 19.13
C PHE A 127 7.00 7.04 18.30
N GLY A 128 7.41 5.88 18.79
CA GLY A 128 8.41 5.02 18.17
C GLY A 128 7.99 3.56 18.04
N TYR A 129 8.86 2.78 17.39
CA TYR A 129 8.75 1.35 17.19
C TYR A 129 10.15 0.70 17.23
N PRO A 130 10.34 -0.50 17.80
CA PRO A 130 9.42 -1.25 18.65
C PRO A 130 9.25 -0.63 20.06
N LEU A 131 10.18 0.22 20.52
CA LEU A 131 10.02 1.01 21.73
C LEU A 131 9.13 2.21 21.46
N LYS A 132 8.13 2.45 22.33
CA LYS A 132 7.13 3.51 22.13
C LYS A 132 7.64 4.91 22.48
N SER A 133 8.76 5.02 23.23
CA SER A 133 9.31 6.28 23.69
C SER A 133 10.84 6.26 23.74
N LEU A 134 11.47 7.41 23.46
CA LEU A 134 12.92 7.61 23.68
C LEU A 134 13.33 7.36 25.13
N ALA A 135 12.40 7.54 26.10
CA ALA A 135 12.65 7.30 27.52
C ALA A 135 12.89 5.81 27.86
N GLU A 136 12.49 4.90 26.99
CA GLU A 136 12.61 3.44 27.18
C GLU A 136 13.96 2.89 26.67
N ILE A 137 14.75 3.68 25.95
CA ILE A 137 16.03 3.25 25.38
C ILE A 137 17.02 2.97 26.53
N PRO A 138 17.63 1.78 26.62
CA PRO A 138 18.67 1.52 27.60
C PRO A 138 19.87 2.47 27.39
N PRO A 139 20.55 2.94 28.47
CA PRO A 139 21.79 3.69 28.30
C PRO A 139 22.85 2.87 27.59
N GLY A 140 23.49 3.44 26.54
CA GLY A 140 24.46 2.71 25.73
C GLY A 140 24.99 3.51 24.54
N GLU A 141 25.89 2.90 23.79
CA GLU A 141 26.37 3.41 22.52
C GLU A 141 25.53 2.88 21.36
N TYR A 142 25.06 3.78 20.50
CA TYR A 142 24.18 3.47 19.37
C TYR A 142 24.62 4.20 18.11
N TRP A 143 24.31 3.62 16.97
CA TRP A 143 24.38 4.27 15.67
C TRP A 143 23.07 5.02 15.40
N VAL A 144 23.16 6.33 15.19
CA VAL A 144 21.99 7.22 15.05
C VAL A 144 21.98 7.84 13.67
N GLN A 145 20.83 7.84 13.01
CA GLN A 145 20.62 8.42 11.70
C GLN A 145 19.27 9.14 11.63
N GLY A 146 19.23 10.28 10.95
CA GLY A 146 18.00 11.02 10.64
C GLY A 146 17.66 10.93 9.16
N LEU A 147 16.36 11.00 8.83
CA LEU A 147 15.85 11.07 7.46
C LEU A 147 14.59 11.92 7.40
N LEU A 148 14.43 12.74 6.37
CA LEU A 148 13.21 13.45 6.02
C LEU A 148 12.61 12.78 4.76
N ASN A 149 11.51 12.03 4.94
CA ASN A 149 10.68 11.57 3.84
C ASN A 149 9.80 12.73 3.38
N ARG A 150 10.19 13.36 2.27
CA ARG A 150 9.57 14.60 1.77
C ARG A 150 8.22 14.31 1.15
N TYR A 151 7.24 15.20 1.43
CA TYR A 151 5.92 15.18 0.84
C TYR A 151 5.80 16.23 -0.26
N GLU A 152 4.98 15.92 -1.26
CA GLU A 152 4.56 16.84 -2.30
C GLU A 152 3.09 17.22 -2.10
N THR A 153 2.72 18.43 -2.49
CA THR A 153 1.34 18.91 -2.41
C THR A 153 0.56 18.55 -3.68
N PHE A 154 -0.62 18.00 -3.50
CA PHE A 154 -1.55 17.63 -4.57
C PHE A 154 -2.86 18.38 -4.40
N HIS A 155 -3.39 18.93 -5.49
CA HIS A 155 -4.68 19.59 -5.59
C HIS A 155 -5.63 18.67 -6.33
N ARG A 156 -6.36 17.84 -5.60
CA ARG A 156 -7.24 16.82 -6.18
C ARG A 156 -8.48 17.44 -6.82
N ALA A 157 -9.04 16.75 -7.81
CA ALA A 157 -10.25 17.19 -8.53
C ALA A 157 -11.51 17.31 -7.64
N ASP A 158 -11.53 16.60 -6.51
CA ASP A 158 -12.60 16.69 -5.50
C ASP A 158 -12.47 17.94 -4.58
N GLY A 159 -11.49 18.79 -4.82
CA GLY A 159 -11.24 20.03 -4.07
C GLY A 159 -10.34 19.89 -2.87
N HIS A 160 -9.92 18.69 -2.47
CA HIS A 160 -9.00 18.49 -1.36
C HIS A 160 -7.54 18.80 -1.74
N ILE A 161 -6.82 19.34 -0.77
CA ILE A 161 -5.36 19.54 -0.86
C ILE A 161 -4.70 18.58 0.11
N VAL A 162 -3.87 17.69 -0.41
CA VAL A 162 -3.19 16.65 0.38
C VAL A 162 -1.68 16.69 0.16
N LYS A 163 -0.92 16.29 1.18
CA LYS A 163 0.55 16.23 1.17
C LYS A 163 0.99 14.78 1.28
N LEU A 164 1.64 14.25 0.25
CA LEU A 164 1.85 12.81 0.08
C LEU A 164 3.29 12.51 -0.35
N PRO A 165 3.84 11.34 0.05
CA PRO A 165 5.17 10.88 -0.32
C PRO A 165 5.16 10.21 -1.71
N MET A 166 4.98 10.97 -2.79
CA MET A 166 4.94 10.45 -4.15
C MET A 166 6.07 9.46 -4.43
N ASP A 167 5.71 8.23 -4.83
CA ASP A 167 6.67 7.24 -5.33
C ASP A 167 7.35 7.75 -6.62
N LYS A 168 8.67 7.59 -6.71
CA LYS A 168 9.51 8.05 -7.83
C LYS A 168 10.23 6.89 -8.53
N GLY A 169 9.74 5.67 -8.34
CA GLY A 169 10.32 4.44 -8.89
C GLY A 169 11.14 3.63 -7.87
N GLU A 170 11.14 4.05 -6.58
CA GLU A 170 11.80 3.29 -5.50
C GLU A 170 11.00 2.09 -5.02
N GLY A 171 9.71 2.01 -5.38
CA GLY A 171 8.85 0.91 -4.99
C GLY A 171 8.64 0.86 -3.48
N GLN A 172 7.82 1.75 -2.89
CA GLN A 172 7.48 1.83 -1.46
C GLN A 172 8.66 1.86 -0.47
N GLN A 173 9.86 2.16 -0.92
CA GLN A 173 11.05 2.18 -0.06
C GLN A 173 11.39 3.60 0.39
N TRP A 174 10.69 4.09 1.43
CA TRP A 174 10.93 5.43 2.00
C TRP A 174 12.41 5.74 2.30
N ASN A 175 13.19 4.71 2.65
CA ASN A 175 14.61 4.79 2.97
C ASN A 175 15.52 4.98 1.74
N ARG A 176 15.00 4.78 0.53
CA ARG A 176 15.70 4.94 -0.75
C ARG A 176 15.03 5.93 -1.69
N LYS A 177 13.95 6.58 -1.26
CA LYS A 177 13.17 7.48 -2.12
C LYS A 177 13.99 8.67 -2.60
N PRO A 178 14.10 8.89 -3.92
CA PRO A 178 14.83 10.00 -4.52
C PRO A 178 14.39 11.37 -3.98
N GLY A 179 15.39 12.19 -3.63
CA GLY A 179 15.16 13.53 -3.11
C GLY A 179 14.88 13.59 -1.60
N ASN A 180 14.79 12.47 -0.88
CA ASN A 180 14.77 12.47 0.58
C ASN A 180 16.11 12.95 1.14
N PHE A 181 16.08 13.73 2.21
CA PHE A 181 17.27 14.15 2.91
C PHE A 181 17.57 13.23 4.08
N TYR A 182 18.85 12.91 4.29
CA TYR A 182 19.28 12.04 5.39
C TYR A 182 20.64 12.49 5.95
N SER A 183 20.99 12.01 7.14
CA SER A 183 22.32 12.17 7.72
C SER A 183 23.17 10.93 7.53
N LEU A 184 24.48 11.03 7.53
CA LEU A 184 25.34 9.87 7.74
C LEU A 184 25.12 9.30 9.15
N PRO A 185 25.25 7.98 9.35
CA PRO A 185 25.20 7.35 10.68
C PRO A 185 26.30 7.89 11.59
N ARG A 186 25.96 8.15 12.85
CA ARG A 186 26.92 8.58 13.87
C ARG A 186 26.81 7.71 15.11
N LYS A 187 27.94 7.26 15.64
CA LYS A 187 27.99 6.56 16.92
C LYS A 187 27.87 7.55 18.08
N ILE A 188 26.88 7.39 18.93
CA ILE A 188 26.51 8.33 19.99
C ILE A 188 26.17 7.56 21.25
N TYR A 189 26.69 8.01 22.40
CA TYR A 189 26.22 7.52 23.70
C TYR A 189 24.89 8.16 24.05
N ILE A 190 23.88 7.35 24.29
CA ILE A 190 22.53 7.73 24.65
C ILE A 190 22.28 7.37 26.11
N ASN A 191 21.79 8.34 26.88
CA ASN A 191 21.23 8.13 28.21
C ASN A 191 19.94 8.96 28.34
N PRO A 192 18.74 8.32 28.33
CA PRO A 192 17.45 9.03 28.38
C PRO A 192 17.24 9.90 29.62
N LYS A 193 17.99 9.65 30.70
CA LYS A 193 17.90 10.43 31.95
C LYS A 193 18.70 11.73 31.93
N GLU A 194 19.56 11.92 30.95
CA GLU A 194 20.33 13.15 30.78
C GLU A 194 19.46 14.24 30.12
N ASP A 195 19.53 15.46 30.64
CA ASP A 195 18.95 16.63 29.96
C ASP A 195 19.93 17.12 28.90
N LYS A 196 19.77 16.61 27.68
CA LYS A 196 20.70 16.84 26.58
C LYS A 196 19.97 16.94 25.25
N VAL A 197 20.38 17.89 24.42
CA VAL A 197 19.94 17.99 23.03
C VAL A 197 21.06 17.53 22.09
N ILE A 198 20.78 16.53 21.27
CA ILE A 198 21.72 15.97 20.29
C ILE A 198 21.34 16.46 18.90
N PRO A 199 22.16 17.28 18.24
CA PRO A 199 21.89 17.76 16.89
C PRO A 199 22.20 16.68 15.84
N ILE A 200 21.28 16.51 14.87
CA ILE A 200 21.43 15.67 13.68
C ILE A 200 21.14 16.54 12.46
N VAL A 201 22.10 16.63 11.54
CA VAL A 201 21.96 17.45 10.33
C VAL A 201 21.78 16.53 9.13
N LEU A 202 20.69 16.74 8.37
CA LEU A 202 20.36 16.00 7.15
C LEU A 202 21.03 16.69 5.96
N ASP A 203 22.30 16.41 5.74
CA ASP A 203 23.13 17.03 4.71
C ASP A 203 23.37 16.17 3.46
N GLN A 204 22.84 14.95 3.47
CA GLN A 204 22.83 14.02 2.32
C GLN A 204 21.49 14.06 1.62
N GLU A 205 21.46 13.62 0.36
CA GLU A 205 20.25 13.50 -0.45
C GLU A 205 20.27 12.18 -1.23
N VAL A 206 19.16 11.47 -1.25
CA VAL A 206 19.02 10.26 -2.05
C VAL A 206 19.00 10.63 -3.53
N PRO A 207 19.90 10.07 -4.37
CA PRO A 207 20.00 10.42 -5.77
C PRO A 207 18.76 9.92 -6.58
N PRO A 208 18.51 10.52 -7.76
CA PRO A 208 17.51 10.01 -8.70
C PRO A 208 17.83 8.57 -9.14
N ILE A 209 16.77 7.79 -9.40
CA ILE A 209 16.89 6.48 -10.03
C ILE A 209 17.11 6.72 -11.53
N PRO A 210 18.15 6.15 -12.14
CA PRO A 210 18.37 6.27 -13.59
C PRO A 210 17.27 5.53 -14.36
N ASP A 211 17.08 5.90 -15.62
CA ASP A 211 16.19 5.14 -16.51
C ASP A 211 16.73 3.71 -16.68
N PRO A 212 15.87 2.68 -16.68
CA PRO A 212 16.30 1.31 -16.86
C PRO A 212 16.81 1.08 -18.29
N PRO A 213 17.85 0.22 -18.48
CA PRO A 213 18.38 -0.07 -19.81
C PRO A 213 17.40 -0.89 -20.64
N GLU A 214 17.19 -0.49 -21.89
CA GLU A 214 16.46 -1.32 -22.86
C GLU A 214 17.37 -2.37 -23.50
N THR A 215 16.79 -3.54 -23.80
CA THR A 215 17.46 -4.60 -24.55
C THR A 215 16.70 -4.92 -25.86
N LYS A 216 17.12 -5.97 -26.59
CA LYS A 216 16.34 -6.51 -27.72
C LYS A 216 14.93 -6.86 -27.25
N TYR A 217 14.79 -7.49 -26.08
CA TYR A 217 13.55 -8.07 -25.58
C TYR A 217 12.77 -7.15 -24.64
N VAL A 218 13.45 -6.41 -23.77
CA VAL A 218 12.79 -5.57 -22.74
C VAL A 218 12.77 -4.12 -23.18
N LYS A 219 11.56 -3.55 -23.24
CA LYS A 219 11.29 -2.14 -23.53
C LYS A 219 10.64 -1.46 -22.35
N HIS A 220 10.81 -0.15 -22.26
CA HIS A 220 10.23 0.66 -21.19
C HIS A 220 9.28 1.69 -21.79
N ILE A 221 8.06 1.72 -21.27
CA ILE A 221 7.02 2.63 -21.70
C ILE A 221 6.66 3.54 -20.54
N ARG A 222 6.51 4.83 -20.86
CA ARG A 222 5.97 5.82 -19.97
C ARG A 222 5.03 6.72 -20.74
N ILE A 223 3.77 6.80 -20.32
CA ILE A 223 2.75 7.68 -20.90
C ILE A 223 2.20 8.61 -19.83
N GLN A 224 1.81 9.81 -20.22
CA GLN A 224 1.02 10.66 -19.35
C GLN A 224 -0.43 10.18 -19.40
N SER A 225 -0.96 9.78 -18.24
CA SER A 225 -2.38 9.43 -18.11
C SER A 225 -3.23 10.70 -18.03
N LYS A 226 -4.23 10.79 -18.89
CA LYS A 226 -5.20 11.89 -18.87
C LYS A 226 -6.13 11.78 -17.65
N LEU A 227 -6.62 10.57 -17.39
CA LEU A 227 -7.54 10.30 -16.27
C LEU A 227 -6.89 10.61 -14.92
N LEU A 228 -5.69 10.12 -14.69
CA LEU A 228 -4.95 10.37 -13.44
C LEU A 228 -4.51 11.82 -13.30
N SER A 229 -4.07 12.45 -14.40
CA SER A 229 -3.67 13.86 -14.37
C SER A 229 -4.85 14.78 -14.03
N GLN A 230 -6.05 14.44 -14.50
CA GLN A 230 -7.27 15.16 -14.15
C GLN A 230 -7.62 14.99 -12.68
N PHE A 231 -7.52 13.78 -12.14
CA PHE A 231 -7.82 13.49 -10.73
C PHE A 231 -6.85 14.21 -9.77
N TRP A 232 -5.53 14.14 -10.07
CA TRP A 232 -4.48 14.66 -9.19
C TRP A 232 -4.16 16.15 -9.40
N GLY A 233 -4.77 16.81 -10.41
CA GLY A 233 -4.56 18.23 -10.72
C GLY A 233 -3.14 18.55 -11.23
N ARG A 234 -2.39 17.55 -11.68
CA ARG A 234 -1.01 17.67 -12.21
C ARG A 234 -0.69 16.53 -13.16
N PRO A 235 0.36 16.64 -14.00
CA PRO A 235 0.79 15.52 -14.84
C PRO A 235 1.09 14.28 -14.01
N MET A 236 0.37 13.18 -14.30
CA MET A 236 0.57 11.85 -13.73
C MET A 236 0.87 10.87 -14.85
N TYR A 237 1.69 9.87 -14.55
CA TYR A 237 2.21 8.95 -15.56
C TYR A 237 1.93 7.51 -15.18
N LEU A 238 1.71 6.68 -16.19
CA LEU A 238 1.74 5.23 -16.13
C LEU A 238 2.88 4.71 -16.97
N GLY A 239 3.46 3.60 -16.59
CA GLY A 239 4.51 2.94 -17.34
C GLY A 239 4.31 1.44 -17.42
N ALA A 240 5.17 0.79 -18.19
CA ALA A 240 5.30 -0.67 -18.19
C ALA A 240 6.68 -1.08 -18.67
N HIS A 241 7.20 -2.14 -18.09
CA HIS A 241 8.21 -2.96 -18.74
C HIS A 241 7.49 -3.90 -19.70
N VAL A 242 7.95 -3.95 -20.95
CA VAL A 242 7.34 -4.76 -22.02
C VAL A 242 8.35 -5.80 -22.48
N LEU A 243 8.06 -7.07 -22.25
CA LEU A 243 8.85 -8.18 -22.77
C LEU A 243 8.32 -8.58 -24.15
N LEU A 244 9.17 -8.42 -25.16
CA LEU A 244 8.89 -8.78 -26.54
C LEU A 244 9.23 -10.26 -26.80
N PRO A 245 8.48 -10.95 -27.67
CA PRO A 245 8.80 -12.33 -28.03
C PRO A 245 10.03 -12.42 -28.94
N GLU A 246 10.71 -13.58 -28.94
CA GLU A 246 11.73 -13.89 -29.94
C GLU A 246 11.13 -13.80 -31.35
N GLY A 247 11.90 -13.27 -32.30
CA GLY A 247 11.44 -13.10 -33.70
C GLY A 247 10.48 -11.91 -33.91
N PHE A 248 10.37 -11.00 -32.93
CA PHE A 248 9.44 -9.88 -33.02
C PHE A 248 9.68 -9.00 -34.28
N GLU A 249 10.92 -8.67 -34.60
CA GLU A 249 11.25 -7.82 -35.76
C GLU A 249 11.18 -8.61 -37.08
N GLU A 250 11.44 -9.92 -37.02
CA GLU A 250 11.46 -10.81 -38.20
C GLU A 250 10.03 -11.17 -38.69
N HIS A 251 9.01 -10.97 -37.84
CA HIS A 251 7.60 -11.27 -38.14
C HIS A 251 6.70 -10.02 -38.00
N PRO A 252 6.86 -8.99 -38.88
CA PRO A 252 6.19 -7.71 -38.76
C PRO A 252 4.65 -7.77 -38.85
N GLU A 253 4.10 -8.81 -39.48
CA GLU A 253 2.64 -9.02 -39.60
C GLU A 253 1.99 -9.76 -38.42
N ALA A 254 2.80 -10.33 -37.53
CA ALA A 254 2.28 -11.05 -36.37
C ALA A 254 1.62 -10.10 -35.37
N LYS A 255 0.50 -10.56 -34.80
CA LYS A 255 -0.18 -9.87 -33.69
C LYS A 255 -0.22 -10.79 -32.49
N TYR A 256 0.09 -10.26 -31.33
CA TYR A 256 0.39 -11.03 -30.15
C TYR A 256 -0.73 -10.94 -29.10
N PRO A 257 -1.10 -12.06 -28.45
CA PRO A 257 -1.86 -11.99 -27.21
C PRO A 257 -1.05 -11.27 -26.14
N LEU A 258 -1.73 -10.61 -25.20
CA LEU A 258 -1.14 -9.83 -24.14
C LEU A 258 -1.30 -10.55 -22.80
N ILE A 259 -0.23 -10.62 -22.04
CA ILE A 259 -0.22 -11.00 -20.63
C ILE A 259 0.11 -9.77 -19.79
N VAL A 260 -0.70 -9.49 -18.78
CA VAL A 260 -0.46 -8.45 -17.78
C VAL A 260 0.01 -9.14 -16.50
N PHE A 261 1.26 -8.94 -16.17
CA PHE A 261 1.85 -9.39 -14.91
C PHE A 261 1.69 -8.28 -13.88
N HIS A 262 0.90 -8.57 -12.87
CA HIS A 262 0.58 -7.65 -11.78
C HIS A 262 1.47 -7.86 -10.56
N GLY A 263 1.69 -6.80 -9.80
CA GLY A 263 2.43 -6.79 -8.52
C GLY A 263 3.26 -5.54 -8.33
N HIS A 264 4.04 -5.55 -7.26
CA HIS A 264 5.04 -4.51 -7.03
C HIS A 264 6.03 -4.46 -8.18
N PHE A 265 6.24 -3.29 -8.72
CA PHE A 265 7.13 -3.14 -9.86
C PHE A 265 8.60 -3.03 -9.44
N THR A 266 9.48 -3.44 -10.33
CA THR A 266 10.93 -3.43 -10.17
C THR A 266 11.60 -2.47 -11.14
N TYR A 267 12.90 -2.23 -10.94
CA TYR A 267 13.70 -1.38 -11.83
C TYR A 267 13.81 -1.92 -13.26
N THR A 268 13.82 -3.25 -13.41
CA THR A 268 13.81 -3.94 -14.72
C THR A 268 12.73 -5.01 -14.69
N PHE A 269 12.41 -5.61 -15.85
CA PHE A 269 11.41 -6.68 -15.94
C PHE A 269 11.76 -7.83 -14.97
N SER A 270 10.81 -8.19 -14.13
CA SER A 270 10.98 -9.18 -13.05
C SER A 270 11.30 -10.58 -13.60
N GLY A 271 12.23 -11.27 -12.95
CA GLY A 271 12.56 -12.64 -13.31
C GLY A 271 13.22 -12.82 -14.70
N TRP A 272 13.75 -11.74 -15.28
CA TRP A 272 14.41 -11.75 -16.59
C TRP A 272 15.90 -11.51 -16.50
N ARG A 273 16.68 -12.32 -17.20
CA ARG A 273 18.13 -12.16 -17.31
C ARG A 273 18.64 -12.79 -18.60
N GLU A 274 19.28 -11.99 -19.47
CA GLU A 274 19.79 -12.45 -20.77
C GLU A 274 21.18 -13.11 -20.67
N GLU A 275 21.89 -12.83 -19.59
CA GLU A 275 23.23 -13.36 -19.35
C GLU A 275 23.22 -14.51 -18.33
N PRO A 276 24.14 -15.48 -18.40
CA PRO A 276 24.31 -16.49 -17.36
C PRO A 276 24.51 -15.87 -15.97
N PRO A 277 24.27 -16.62 -14.88
CA PRO A 277 24.53 -16.13 -13.54
C PRO A 277 25.95 -15.59 -13.38
N ASP A 278 26.09 -14.47 -12.67
CA ASP A 278 27.39 -13.85 -12.42
C ASP A 278 28.32 -14.81 -11.65
N PRO A 279 29.45 -15.23 -12.23
CA PRO A 279 30.39 -16.15 -11.57
C PRO A 279 31.02 -15.56 -10.30
N ASN A 280 31.04 -14.22 -10.18
CA ASN A 280 31.64 -13.49 -9.07
C ASN A 280 30.60 -13.05 -8.03
N LEU A 281 29.34 -13.46 -8.18
CA LEU A 281 28.28 -13.09 -7.25
C LEU A 281 28.61 -13.62 -5.84
N LYS A 282 28.69 -12.69 -4.88
CA LYS A 282 28.84 -13.07 -3.46
C LYS A 282 27.54 -13.72 -2.98
N PRO A 283 27.60 -14.92 -2.41
CA PRO A 283 26.41 -15.58 -1.88
C PRO A 283 25.78 -14.75 -0.77
N ASP A 284 24.46 -14.59 -0.82
CA ASP A 284 23.65 -14.09 0.29
C ASP A 284 23.21 -15.24 1.22
N TYR A 285 22.43 -14.89 2.22
CA TYR A 285 21.67 -15.85 3.02
C TYR A 285 20.21 -15.42 3.05
N SER A 286 19.33 -16.29 2.60
CA SER A 286 17.89 -16.10 2.73
C SER A 286 17.43 -16.63 4.08
N GLU A 287 17.14 -15.75 5.03
CA GLU A 287 16.56 -16.13 6.34
C GLU A 287 15.22 -16.85 6.16
N ARG A 288 14.40 -16.40 5.20
CA ARG A 288 13.09 -16.98 4.93
C ARG A 288 13.14 -18.47 4.58
N PHE A 289 14.14 -18.86 3.78
CA PHE A 289 14.24 -20.24 3.27
C PHE A 289 15.37 -21.04 3.90
N GLY A 290 16.22 -20.40 4.73
CA GLY A 290 17.37 -21.04 5.32
C GLY A 290 18.45 -21.45 4.29
N ILE A 291 18.57 -20.70 3.18
CA ILE A 291 19.41 -21.07 2.03
C ILE A 291 20.53 -20.06 1.83
N HIS A 292 21.78 -20.53 1.76
CA HIS A 292 22.93 -19.75 1.30
C HIS A 292 22.97 -19.67 -0.22
N GLY A 293 23.27 -18.48 -0.76
CA GLY A 293 23.37 -18.26 -2.20
C GLY A 293 22.02 -18.25 -2.93
N TYR A 294 20.95 -17.87 -2.25
CA TYR A 294 19.63 -17.76 -2.88
C TYR A 294 19.60 -16.73 -4.01
N ASN A 295 20.39 -15.66 -3.91
CA ASN A 295 20.59 -14.68 -4.98
C ASN A 295 21.12 -15.31 -6.28
N ARG A 296 21.96 -16.35 -6.20
CA ARG A 296 22.42 -17.09 -7.36
C ARG A 296 21.29 -17.93 -7.98
N ILE A 297 20.50 -18.59 -7.17
CA ILE A 297 19.32 -19.34 -7.62
C ILE A 297 18.35 -18.40 -8.36
N VAL A 298 18.12 -17.21 -7.85
CA VAL A 298 17.29 -16.19 -8.53
C VAL A 298 17.84 -15.85 -9.92
N GLN A 299 19.17 -15.66 -10.06
CA GLN A 299 19.78 -15.40 -11.36
C GLN A 299 19.70 -16.61 -12.31
N GLU A 300 19.85 -17.83 -11.80
CA GLU A 300 19.74 -19.07 -12.58
C GLU A 300 18.34 -19.21 -13.17
N TYR A 301 17.28 -19.02 -12.36
CA TYR A 301 15.91 -19.12 -12.82
C TYR A 301 15.49 -17.98 -13.76
N ALA A 302 16.00 -16.77 -13.55
CA ALA A 302 15.81 -15.66 -14.48
C ALA A 302 16.46 -15.92 -15.85
N TYR A 303 17.65 -16.54 -15.88
CA TYR A 303 18.32 -16.95 -17.12
C TYR A 303 17.63 -18.18 -17.77
N GLU A 304 17.07 -19.08 -16.98
CA GLU A 304 16.25 -20.18 -17.49
C GLU A 304 14.97 -19.67 -18.17
N PHE A 305 14.35 -18.63 -17.62
CA PHE A 305 13.21 -18.00 -18.28
C PHE A 305 13.60 -17.35 -19.62
N TYR A 306 14.74 -16.68 -19.72
CA TYR A 306 15.26 -16.17 -20.99
C TYR A 306 15.44 -17.31 -22.01
N LYS A 307 16.08 -18.42 -21.64
CA LYS A 307 16.25 -19.58 -22.51
C LYS A 307 14.93 -20.20 -22.97
N TYR A 308 13.98 -20.31 -22.06
CA TYR A 308 12.62 -20.77 -22.38
C TYR A 308 11.95 -19.80 -23.37
N TRP A 309 11.98 -18.51 -23.09
CA TRP A 309 11.33 -17.48 -23.90
C TRP A 309 11.85 -17.40 -25.35
N THR A 310 13.14 -17.61 -25.50
CA THR A 310 13.82 -17.59 -26.80
C THR A 310 13.87 -18.92 -27.52
N SER A 311 13.39 -20.01 -26.89
CA SER A 311 13.44 -21.36 -27.47
C SER A 311 12.42 -21.54 -28.61
N PRO A 312 12.71 -22.42 -29.59
CA PRO A 312 11.75 -22.82 -30.59
C PRO A 312 10.51 -23.46 -29.97
N GLY A 313 9.33 -23.14 -30.47
CA GLY A 313 8.05 -23.69 -30.01
C GLY A 313 7.45 -23.04 -28.77
N THR A 314 8.14 -22.07 -28.15
CA THR A 314 7.52 -21.24 -27.11
C THR A 314 6.49 -20.32 -27.78
N PRO A 315 5.24 -20.26 -27.25
CA PRO A 315 4.23 -19.35 -27.77
C PRO A 315 4.69 -17.88 -27.65
N ARG A 316 4.41 -17.09 -28.66
CA ARG A 316 4.87 -15.68 -28.73
C ARG A 316 3.80 -14.77 -28.14
N PHE A 317 4.06 -14.22 -26.96
CA PHE A 317 3.21 -13.25 -26.25
C PHE A 317 3.93 -11.90 -26.12
N LEU A 318 3.16 -10.85 -25.90
CA LEU A 318 3.64 -9.68 -25.17
C LEU A 318 3.41 -9.93 -23.68
N ILE A 319 4.40 -9.71 -22.84
CA ILE A 319 4.18 -9.67 -21.38
C ILE A 319 4.48 -8.26 -20.91
N ILE A 320 3.59 -7.66 -20.14
CA ILE A 320 3.81 -6.36 -19.51
C ILE A 320 3.81 -6.49 -18.00
N GLU A 321 4.72 -5.77 -17.36
CA GLU A 321 4.76 -5.52 -15.93
C GLU A 321 4.49 -4.04 -15.71
N ILE A 322 3.35 -3.72 -15.10
CA ILE A 322 2.85 -2.35 -15.01
C ILE A 322 3.68 -1.55 -14.02
N GLN A 323 3.98 -0.30 -14.37
CA GLN A 323 4.63 0.69 -13.51
C GLN A 323 3.60 1.76 -13.17
N HIS A 324 2.90 1.60 -12.06
CA HIS A 324 1.77 2.44 -11.68
C HIS A 324 2.01 3.18 -10.37
N ALA A 325 3.20 3.77 -10.24
CA ALA A 325 3.61 4.59 -9.11
C ALA A 325 2.56 5.65 -8.76
N ASN A 326 2.23 5.75 -7.49
CA ASN A 326 1.22 6.68 -7.01
C ASN A 326 1.68 7.44 -5.74
N PRO A 327 0.93 8.47 -5.31
CA PRO A 327 1.34 9.28 -4.18
C PRO A 327 1.32 8.61 -2.80
N TYR A 328 0.67 7.46 -2.64
CA TYR A 328 0.58 6.72 -1.38
C TYR A 328 1.53 5.53 -1.30
N TYR A 329 1.82 4.89 -2.45
CA TYR A 329 2.49 3.60 -2.50
C TYR A 329 3.17 3.39 -3.87
N ASP A 330 3.82 2.23 -4.10
CA ASP A 330 4.38 1.88 -5.40
C ASP A 330 3.29 1.56 -6.42
N ASP A 331 2.48 0.53 -6.18
CA ASP A 331 1.35 0.15 -7.03
C ASP A 331 0.03 0.79 -6.57
N SER A 332 -0.99 0.74 -7.43
CA SER A 332 -2.30 1.35 -7.20
C SER A 332 -3.39 0.32 -6.91
N TYR A 333 -3.05 -0.95 -6.74
CA TYR A 333 -3.99 -2.07 -6.74
C TYR A 333 -4.79 -2.22 -8.03
N ALA A 334 -4.40 -1.53 -9.10
CA ALA A 334 -4.98 -1.57 -10.45
C ALA A 334 -6.51 -1.36 -10.51
N VAL A 335 -7.09 -0.66 -9.53
CA VAL A 335 -8.53 -0.38 -9.43
C VAL A 335 -8.82 1.12 -9.34
N ASN A 336 -10.06 1.48 -9.58
CA ASN A 336 -10.54 2.83 -9.31
C ASN A 336 -10.73 3.01 -7.81
N SER A 337 -10.18 4.09 -7.25
CA SER A 337 -10.21 4.39 -5.82
C SER A 337 -10.64 5.83 -5.57
N ALA A 338 -11.39 6.05 -4.50
CA ALA A 338 -11.80 7.39 -4.09
C ALA A 338 -10.60 8.27 -3.70
N ASN A 339 -9.53 7.68 -3.16
CA ASN A 339 -8.36 8.42 -2.72
C ASN A 339 -7.22 8.46 -3.75
N LEU A 340 -7.05 7.39 -4.57
CA LEU A 340 -5.98 7.28 -5.55
C LEU A 340 -6.40 7.75 -6.95
N GLY A 341 -7.68 7.70 -7.27
CA GLY A 341 -8.22 8.02 -8.59
C GLY A 341 -8.44 6.79 -9.47
N PRO A 342 -8.74 7.00 -10.76
CA PRO A 342 -9.22 5.93 -11.66
C PRO A 342 -8.06 5.12 -12.27
N TYR A 343 -7.23 4.46 -11.45
CA TYR A 343 -6.10 3.66 -11.95
C TYR A 343 -6.57 2.45 -12.76
N GLY A 344 -7.63 1.76 -12.36
CA GLY A 344 -8.18 0.64 -13.11
C GLY A 344 -8.56 1.02 -14.54
N ASP A 345 -9.30 2.14 -14.69
CA ASP A 345 -9.67 2.67 -16.01
C ASP A 345 -8.44 3.15 -16.79
N ALA A 346 -7.51 3.84 -16.14
CA ALA A 346 -6.30 4.35 -16.79
C ALA A 346 -5.41 3.22 -17.31
N ILE A 347 -5.25 2.14 -16.56
CA ILE A 347 -4.50 0.95 -17.00
C ILE A 347 -5.23 0.28 -18.17
N THR A 348 -6.53 0.00 -18.01
CA THR A 348 -7.32 -0.78 -18.97
C THR A 348 -7.57 -0.01 -20.27
N TYR A 349 -7.83 1.31 -20.21
CA TYR A 349 -8.27 2.10 -21.36
C TYR A 349 -7.25 3.12 -21.90
N GLU A 350 -6.16 3.40 -21.17
CA GLU A 350 -5.09 4.28 -21.69
C GLU A 350 -3.79 3.49 -21.92
N LEU A 351 -3.25 2.79 -20.89
CA LEU A 351 -1.94 2.14 -20.98
C LEU A 351 -1.96 0.90 -21.89
N ILE A 352 -2.85 -0.05 -21.66
CA ILE A 352 -2.92 -1.31 -22.41
C ILE A 352 -3.15 -1.05 -23.90
N PRO A 353 -4.15 -0.24 -24.34
CA PRO A 353 -4.35 0.06 -25.76
C PRO A 353 -3.16 0.76 -26.42
N TYR A 354 -2.45 1.63 -25.68
CA TYR A 354 -1.23 2.25 -26.17
C TYR A 354 -0.13 1.22 -26.46
N ILE A 355 0.09 0.27 -25.53
CA ILE A 355 1.10 -0.78 -25.66
C ILE A 355 0.73 -1.73 -26.81
N GLU A 356 -0.51 -2.19 -26.88
CA GLU A 356 -0.98 -3.08 -27.96
C GLU A 356 -0.84 -2.44 -29.33
N LYS A 357 -1.18 -1.15 -29.45
CA LYS A 357 -0.97 -0.41 -30.70
C LYS A 357 0.51 -0.30 -31.08
N LYS A 358 1.38 -0.06 -30.10
CA LYS A 358 2.82 0.14 -30.32
C LYS A 358 3.53 -1.18 -30.63
N PHE A 359 3.16 -2.27 -29.97
CA PHE A 359 3.83 -3.57 -30.05
C PHE A 359 2.98 -4.66 -30.72
N ARG A 360 2.02 -4.27 -31.55
CA ARG A 360 1.23 -5.20 -32.35
C ARG A 360 0.45 -6.23 -31.49
N GLY A 361 -0.14 -5.81 -30.38
CA GLY A 361 -1.10 -6.62 -29.64
C GLY A 361 -2.36 -6.88 -30.47
N ILE A 362 -3.06 -7.97 -30.18
CA ILE A 362 -4.35 -8.32 -30.81
C ILE A 362 -5.41 -7.26 -30.50
N GLY A 363 -5.37 -6.62 -29.32
CA GLY A 363 -6.23 -5.51 -28.96
C GLY A 363 -7.67 -5.90 -28.65
N GLN A 364 -7.92 -7.12 -28.23
CA GLN A 364 -9.25 -7.65 -27.91
C GLN A 364 -9.24 -8.41 -26.57
N GLY A 365 -10.31 -8.28 -25.79
CA GLY A 365 -10.39 -8.86 -24.46
C GLY A 365 -10.15 -10.36 -24.40
N TRP A 366 -10.56 -11.12 -25.43
CA TRP A 366 -10.31 -12.57 -25.49
C TRP A 366 -8.83 -12.96 -25.53
N ALA A 367 -7.95 -12.02 -25.92
CA ALA A 367 -6.51 -12.22 -26.05
C ALA A 367 -5.69 -11.55 -24.94
N ARG A 368 -6.32 -11.09 -23.85
CA ARG A 368 -5.67 -10.48 -22.69
C ARG A 368 -5.82 -11.35 -21.47
N PHE A 369 -4.72 -11.62 -20.79
CA PHE A 369 -4.65 -12.52 -19.63
C PHE A 369 -3.92 -11.85 -18.47
N LEU A 370 -4.24 -12.27 -17.25
CA LEU A 370 -3.78 -11.65 -16.02
C LEU A 370 -3.15 -12.70 -15.11
N TYR A 371 -2.02 -12.40 -14.50
CA TYR A 371 -1.54 -13.13 -13.34
C TYR A 371 -0.69 -12.27 -12.43
N GLY A 372 -0.52 -12.73 -11.20
CA GLY A 372 0.33 -12.09 -10.19
C GLY A 372 0.28 -12.85 -8.88
N GLY A 373 1.11 -12.44 -7.94
CA GLY A 373 1.17 -12.99 -6.60
C GLY A 373 1.01 -11.92 -5.53
N SER A 374 0.42 -12.27 -4.37
CA SER A 374 0.19 -11.32 -3.27
C SER A 374 -0.70 -10.15 -3.72
N THR A 375 -0.26 -8.93 -3.58
CA THR A 375 -0.87 -7.73 -4.17
C THR A 375 -1.25 -7.96 -5.63
N GLY A 376 -0.31 -8.47 -6.46
CA GLY A 376 -0.59 -8.75 -7.88
C GLY A 376 -1.61 -9.87 -8.11
N GLY A 377 -1.76 -10.81 -7.19
CA GLY A 377 -2.82 -11.80 -7.22
C GLY A 377 -4.19 -11.16 -7.00
N TRP A 378 -4.30 -10.24 -6.06
CA TRP A 378 -5.51 -9.46 -5.84
C TRP A 378 -5.83 -8.56 -7.03
N GLU A 379 -4.83 -7.85 -7.57
CA GLU A 379 -4.97 -6.98 -8.75
C GLU A 379 -5.47 -7.74 -9.98
N ALA A 380 -4.86 -8.90 -10.28
CA ALA A 380 -5.28 -9.75 -11.39
C ALA A 380 -6.73 -10.21 -11.24
N LEU A 381 -7.12 -10.64 -10.04
CA LEU A 381 -8.49 -11.07 -9.77
C LEU A 381 -9.48 -9.89 -9.82
N ALA A 382 -9.13 -8.75 -9.24
CA ALA A 382 -9.96 -7.55 -9.26
C ALA A 382 -10.15 -7.02 -10.68
N ALA A 383 -9.08 -6.94 -11.49
CA ALA A 383 -9.17 -6.54 -12.89
C ALA A 383 -10.07 -7.49 -13.69
N GLN A 384 -9.97 -8.81 -13.49
CA GLN A 384 -10.86 -9.77 -14.14
C GLN A 384 -12.33 -9.60 -13.74
N ILE A 385 -12.61 -9.26 -12.47
CA ILE A 385 -13.98 -9.11 -11.95
C ILE A 385 -14.57 -7.76 -12.40
N PHE A 386 -13.82 -6.67 -12.30
CA PHE A 386 -14.33 -5.33 -12.62
C PHE A 386 -14.36 -5.04 -14.12
N TYR A 387 -13.52 -5.70 -14.92
CA TYR A 387 -13.44 -5.56 -16.37
C TYR A 387 -13.61 -6.92 -17.08
N PRO A 388 -14.73 -7.65 -16.85
CA PRO A 388 -14.86 -9.05 -17.24
C PRO A 388 -14.86 -9.28 -18.76
N ASP A 389 -15.16 -8.25 -19.56
CA ASP A 389 -15.16 -8.31 -21.02
C ASP A 389 -13.78 -7.92 -21.63
N GLU A 390 -12.92 -7.27 -20.83
CA GLU A 390 -11.59 -6.82 -21.25
C GLU A 390 -10.50 -7.87 -21.06
N TYR A 391 -10.75 -8.89 -20.23
CA TYR A 391 -9.79 -9.95 -19.92
C TYR A 391 -10.42 -11.33 -20.00
N ASN A 392 -9.61 -12.35 -20.35
CA ASN A 392 -10.06 -13.71 -20.63
C ASN A 392 -9.47 -14.77 -19.69
N GLY A 393 -9.04 -14.40 -18.53
CA GLY A 393 -8.57 -15.29 -17.47
C GLY A 393 -7.55 -14.65 -16.56
N CYS A 394 -7.66 -14.99 -15.27
CA CYS A 394 -6.69 -14.60 -14.26
C CYS A 394 -6.18 -15.82 -13.50
N TRP A 395 -4.89 -15.80 -13.16
CA TRP A 395 -4.18 -16.79 -12.32
C TRP A 395 -3.60 -16.04 -11.12
N ALA A 396 -4.38 -16.01 -10.04
CA ALA A 396 -4.07 -15.27 -8.82
C ALA A 396 -3.35 -16.17 -7.82
N ALA A 397 -2.07 -15.95 -7.58
CA ALA A 397 -1.33 -16.67 -6.56
C ALA A 397 -1.37 -15.93 -5.23
N CYS A 398 -1.72 -16.63 -4.13
CA CYS A 398 -1.76 -16.08 -2.77
C CYS A 398 -2.29 -14.62 -2.71
N PRO A 399 -3.47 -14.33 -3.30
CA PRO A 399 -3.97 -12.97 -3.38
C PRO A 399 -4.11 -12.34 -1.99
N ASP A 400 -3.87 -11.05 -1.89
CA ASP A 400 -4.23 -10.27 -0.70
C ASP A 400 -5.70 -10.50 -0.34
N PRO A 401 -6.19 -10.11 0.85
CA PRO A 401 -7.50 -10.54 1.32
C PRO A 401 -8.63 -10.27 0.31
N ILE A 402 -9.21 -11.33 -0.25
CA ILE A 402 -10.30 -11.28 -1.24
C ILE A 402 -11.69 -11.43 -0.62
N ASP A 403 -11.74 -11.65 0.69
CA ASP A 403 -12.93 -11.67 1.54
C ASP A 403 -12.57 -11.02 2.88
N PHE A 404 -13.18 -9.90 3.20
CA PHE A 404 -12.82 -9.15 4.40
C PHE A 404 -13.45 -9.68 5.70
N ARG A 405 -14.18 -10.80 5.66
CA ARG A 405 -14.43 -11.63 6.85
C ARG A 405 -13.16 -12.30 7.34
N ALA A 406 -12.17 -12.39 6.47
CA ALA A 406 -10.81 -12.83 6.75
C ALA A 406 -9.80 -11.81 6.18
N TYR A 407 -9.88 -10.56 6.65
CA TYR A 407 -8.89 -9.53 6.35
C TYR A 407 -7.60 -9.90 7.09
N THR A 408 -6.80 -10.74 6.47
CA THR A 408 -5.83 -11.67 7.05
C THR A 408 -6.51 -12.64 8.04
N ILE A 409 -6.63 -12.28 9.32
CA ILE A 409 -7.35 -13.05 10.36
C ILE A 409 -8.47 -12.25 11.05
N VAL A 410 -8.72 -11.03 10.59
CA VAL A 410 -9.72 -10.15 11.20
C VAL A 410 -11.00 -10.15 10.38
N ASN A 411 -12.12 -10.50 11.01
CA ASN A 411 -13.43 -10.21 10.43
C ASN A 411 -13.76 -8.75 10.74
N ILE A 412 -13.51 -7.85 9.77
CA ILE A 412 -13.71 -6.40 9.97
C ILE A 412 -15.19 -6.01 10.09
N TYR A 413 -16.12 -6.93 9.79
CA TYR A 413 -17.55 -6.69 9.89
C TYR A 413 -18.12 -6.97 11.30
N GLU A 414 -17.49 -7.90 12.04
CA GLU A 414 -18.01 -8.40 13.30
C GLU A 414 -17.09 -8.14 14.49
N HIS A 415 -15.76 -8.19 14.30
CA HIS A 415 -14.82 -7.94 15.38
C HIS A 415 -14.81 -6.47 15.78
N LYS A 416 -14.64 -6.20 17.08
CA LYS A 416 -14.54 -4.84 17.61
C LYS A 416 -13.13 -4.29 17.53
N ASN A 417 -12.13 -5.18 17.57
CA ASN A 417 -10.72 -4.82 17.66
C ASN A 417 -9.87 -5.68 16.71
N ALA A 418 -8.99 -5.04 15.97
CA ALA A 418 -8.09 -5.70 15.02
C ALA A 418 -6.90 -6.37 15.72
N TYR A 419 -6.41 -5.83 16.85
CA TYR A 419 -5.16 -6.27 17.47
C TYR A 419 -5.36 -7.40 18.47
N TYR A 420 -6.54 -7.47 19.09
CA TYR A 420 -6.82 -8.43 20.16
C TYR A 420 -8.09 -9.21 19.90
N VAL A 421 -8.06 -10.48 20.29
CA VAL A 421 -9.26 -11.31 20.28
C VAL A 421 -10.23 -10.77 21.34
N ASP A 422 -11.50 -10.66 20.98
CA ASP A 422 -12.55 -10.23 21.91
C ASP A 422 -12.67 -11.26 23.06
N SER A 423 -12.33 -10.85 24.26
CA SER A 423 -12.29 -11.70 25.43
C SER A 423 -12.52 -10.90 26.70
N ARG A 424 -13.26 -11.49 27.65
CA ARG A 424 -13.57 -10.85 28.93
C ARG A 424 -12.38 -10.77 29.88
N TRP A 425 -11.52 -11.79 29.86
CA TRP A 425 -10.53 -11.99 30.91
C TRP A 425 -9.09 -12.03 30.44
N LYS A 426 -8.86 -12.30 29.17
CA LYS A 426 -7.53 -12.49 28.63
C LYS A 426 -7.30 -11.58 27.43
N LYS A 427 -6.22 -10.81 27.46
CA LYS A 427 -5.75 -10.03 26.30
C LYS A 427 -4.91 -10.95 25.42
N THR A 428 -5.48 -11.45 24.31
CA THR A 428 -4.78 -12.32 23.36
C THR A 428 -4.50 -11.55 22.10
N PRO A 429 -3.21 -11.26 21.75
CA PRO A 429 -2.87 -10.55 20.54
C PRO A 429 -3.18 -11.39 19.31
N ARG A 430 -3.58 -10.74 18.21
CA ARG A 430 -3.73 -11.39 16.92
C ARG A 430 -2.39 -11.39 16.20
N PRO A 431 -1.98 -12.55 15.63
CA PRO A 431 -0.77 -12.62 14.82
C PRO A 431 -0.96 -11.84 13.52
N GLY A 432 0.12 -11.21 13.03
CA GLY A 432 0.17 -10.54 11.74
C GLY A 432 0.99 -11.33 10.72
N ARG A 433 2.04 -12.02 11.19
CA ARG A 433 2.93 -12.80 10.34
C ARG A 433 3.37 -14.08 11.05
N ARG A 434 3.45 -15.17 10.28
CA ARG A 434 3.96 -16.49 10.73
C ARG A 434 4.95 -17.07 9.72
N ASN A 435 5.75 -18.05 10.15
CA ASN A 435 6.49 -18.93 9.25
C ASN A 435 5.70 -20.23 8.97
N TYR A 436 6.27 -21.11 8.14
CA TYR A 436 5.63 -22.38 7.76
C TYR A 436 5.42 -23.38 8.93
N LEU A 437 6.07 -23.17 10.07
CA LEU A 437 5.86 -23.93 11.31
C LEU A 437 4.74 -23.35 12.16
N GLY A 438 4.22 -22.17 11.79
CA GLY A 438 3.21 -21.47 12.57
C GLY A 438 3.77 -20.54 13.66
N GLU A 439 5.11 -20.40 13.74
CA GLU A 439 5.73 -19.45 14.68
C GLU A 439 5.44 -18.02 14.27
N ILE A 440 4.98 -17.21 15.23
CA ILE A 440 4.59 -15.82 15.00
C ILE A 440 5.83 -14.94 15.06
N SER A 441 6.11 -14.20 13.99
CA SER A 441 7.22 -13.25 13.92
C SER A 441 6.79 -11.80 14.17
N ALA A 442 5.51 -11.47 13.96
CA ALA A 442 4.94 -10.16 14.26
C ALA A 442 3.44 -10.26 14.55
N THR A 443 2.95 -9.39 15.43
CA THR A 443 1.52 -9.19 15.69
C THR A 443 0.96 -8.08 14.79
N LEU A 444 -0.38 -8.02 14.65
CA LEU A 444 -1.04 -6.93 13.94
C LEU A 444 -0.78 -5.56 14.58
N GLU A 445 -0.71 -5.49 15.91
CA GLU A 445 -0.38 -4.24 16.61
C GLU A 445 1.02 -3.75 16.23
N GLU A 446 2.03 -4.62 16.26
CA GLU A 446 3.41 -4.28 15.91
C GLU A 446 3.54 -3.78 14.47
N MET A 447 2.97 -4.48 13.49
CA MET A 447 2.98 -4.07 12.09
C MET A 447 2.35 -2.69 11.89
N ASN A 448 1.15 -2.47 12.48
CA ASN A 448 0.45 -1.19 12.37
C ASN A 448 1.14 -0.05 13.14
N HIS A 449 1.77 -0.33 14.28
CA HIS A 449 2.55 0.67 15.01
C HIS A 449 3.81 1.08 14.23
N ARG A 450 4.49 0.15 13.56
CA ARG A 450 5.60 0.47 12.67
C ARG A 450 5.15 1.42 11.54
N GLU A 451 4.04 1.12 10.88
CA GLU A 451 3.49 1.98 9.84
C GLU A 451 3.11 3.37 10.38
N LEU A 452 2.51 3.44 11.58
CA LEU A 452 2.16 4.72 12.20
C LEU A 452 3.40 5.59 12.48
N VAL A 453 4.55 4.97 12.78
CA VAL A 453 5.82 5.69 12.92
C VAL A 453 6.32 6.17 11.57
N LEU A 454 6.22 5.36 10.51
CA LEU A 454 6.65 5.72 9.15
C LEU A 454 5.77 6.81 8.52
N GLY A 455 4.47 6.85 8.83
CA GLY A 455 3.57 7.87 8.32
C GLY A 455 2.22 7.91 9.03
N THR A 456 1.66 9.11 9.21
CA THR A 456 0.27 9.28 9.62
C THR A 456 -0.64 9.40 8.39
N LYS A 457 -1.97 9.30 8.55
CA LYS A 457 -2.96 9.52 7.49
C LYS A 457 -2.76 8.60 6.27
N SER A 458 -2.43 7.33 6.52
CA SER A 458 -2.17 6.30 5.49
C SER A 458 -1.02 6.66 4.54
N ARG A 459 0.06 7.30 5.07
CA ARG A 459 1.20 7.78 4.28
C ARG A 459 2.51 7.04 4.58
N SER A 460 2.46 5.90 5.25
CA SER A 460 3.67 5.14 5.61
C SER A 460 4.43 4.60 4.38
N GLY A 461 3.73 4.33 3.29
CA GLY A 461 4.26 3.58 2.15
C GLY A 461 4.36 2.08 2.41
N ASP A 462 3.61 1.54 3.37
CA ASP A 462 3.54 0.13 3.71
C ASP A 462 2.11 -0.44 3.52
N GLN A 463 1.98 -1.76 3.62
CA GLN A 463 0.84 -2.54 3.14
C GLN A 463 -0.52 -2.18 3.76
N TRP A 464 -0.59 -1.97 5.08
CA TRP A 464 -1.86 -1.67 5.76
C TRP A 464 -2.38 -0.27 5.42
N ASP A 465 -1.46 0.69 5.26
CA ASP A 465 -1.80 2.05 4.88
C ASP A 465 -2.23 2.14 3.40
N ILE A 466 -1.63 1.33 2.49
CA ILE A 466 -2.10 1.31 1.10
C ILE A 466 -3.48 0.68 0.97
N TRP A 467 -3.78 -0.40 1.71
CA TRP A 467 -5.14 -0.96 1.72
C TRP A 467 -6.16 0.09 2.18
N GLU A 468 -5.84 0.87 3.23
CA GLU A 468 -6.69 2.01 3.61
C GLU A 468 -6.80 3.05 2.50
N ALA A 469 -5.70 3.41 1.85
CA ALA A 469 -5.70 4.41 0.78
C ALA A 469 -6.53 3.95 -0.44
N VAL A 470 -6.44 2.68 -0.82
CA VAL A 470 -7.21 2.13 -1.95
C VAL A 470 -8.68 1.95 -1.59
N PHE A 471 -8.96 1.30 -0.46
CA PHE A 471 -10.30 0.76 -0.18
C PHE A 471 -11.20 1.72 0.60
N SER A 472 -10.66 2.73 1.28
CA SER A 472 -11.44 3.60 2.16
C SER A 472 -12.15 4.75 1.43
N PRO A 473 -13.27 5.23 1.99
CA PRO A 473 -13.83 6.50 1.57
C PRO A 473 -12.90 7.66 1.96
N VAL A 474 -13.04 8.79 1.27
CA VAL A 474 -12.31 10.02 1.58
C VAL A 474 -12.80 10.60 2.91
N GLY A 475 -11.88 10.92 3.79
CA GLY A 475 -12.16 11.65 5.02
C GLY A 475 -12.37 13.16 4.80
N PRO A 476 -12.90 13.87 5.79
CA PRO A 476 -13.15 15.31 5.68
C PRO A 476 -11.90 16.17 5.51
N ASP A 477 -10.73 15.61 5.83
CA ASP A 477 -9.42 16.25 5.66
C ASP A 477 -8.74 15.86 4.33
N GLY A 478 -9.44 15.13 3.45
CA GLY A 478 -8.96 14.68 2.14
C GLY A 478 -8.11 13.42 2.16
N TYR A 479 -7.81 12.86 3.33
CA TYR A 479 -7.08 11.61 3.47
C TYR A 479 -8.04 10.42 3.65
N PRO A 480 -7.56 9.16 3.50
CA PRO A 480 -8.40 7.99 3.71
C PRO A 480 -8.96 7.91 5.13
N ARG A 481 -10.24 7.55 5.28
CA ARG A 481 -10.76 7.13 6.59
C ARG A 481 -10.12 5.82 6.99
N ARG A 482 -9.66 5.73 8.25
CA ARG A 482 -9.02 4.52 8.75
C ARG A 482 -10.03 3.39 8.97
N ILE A 483 -9.65 2.18 8.58
CA ILE A 483 -10.44 0.97 8.88
C ILE A 483 -10.43 0.66 10.39
N TRP A 484 -9.35 1.03 11.09
CA TRP A 484 -9.26 1.01 12.54
C TRP A 484 -8.33 2.11 13.05
N ASP A 485 -8.52 2.49 14.30
CA ASP A 485 -7.57 3.35 14.99
C ASP A 485 -6.22 2.64 15.15
N LYS A 486 -5.16 3.19 14.56
CA LYS A 486 -3.83 2.56 14.51
C LYS A 486 -3.16 2.42 15.89
N MET A 487 -3.56 3.21 16.90
CA MET A 487 -3.04 3.07 18.26
C MET A 487 -3.76 1.99 19.08
N THR A 488 -5.04 1.81 18.86
CA THR A 488 -5.89 0.97 19.71
C THR A 488 -6.43 -0.28 19.04
N GLY A 489 -6.43 -0.32 17.70
CA GLY A 489 -7.02 -1.38 16.89
C GLY A 489 -8.55 -1.37 16.84
N GLN A 490 -9.21 -0.32 17.34
CA GLN A 490 -10.68 -0.23 17.30
C GLN A 490 -11.16 -0.07 15.85
N ILE A 491 -12.03 -0.99 15.40
CA ILE A 491 -12.52 -1.05 14.01
C ILE A 491 -13.64 -0.03 13.79
N ASP A 492 -13.60 0.67 12.64
CA ASP A 492 -14.66 1.52 12.13
C ASP A 492 -15.58 0.71 11.20
N HIS A 493 -16.73 0.29 11.71
CA HIS A 493 -17.68 -0.55 10.95
C HIS A 493 -18.38 0.20 9.80
N GLU A 494 -18.41 1.53 9.78
CA GLU A 494 -18.93 2.29 8.64
C GLU A 494 -17.93 2.20 7.47
N VAL A 495 -16.64 2.31 7.75
CA VAL A 495 -15.58 2.10 6.76
C VAL A 495 -15.58 0.65 6.27
N ALA A 496 -15.72 -0.32 7.20
CA ALA A 496 -15.81 -1.73 6.83
C ALA A 496 -17.01 -2.02 5.89
N ALA A 497 -18.16 -1.40 6.13
CA ALA A 497 -19.32 -1.53 5.25
C ALA A 497 -19.04 -0.94 3.84
N TYR A 498 -18.34 0.19 3.76
CA TYR A 498 -17.91 0.75 2.47
C TYR A 498 -16.97 -0.20 1.73
N TRP A 499 -15.97 -0.76 2.41
CA TRP A 499 -15.04 -1.74 1.82
C TRP A 499 -15.78 -2.95 1.26
N ARG A 500 -16.77 -3.49 2.01
CA ARG A 500 -17.57 -4.63 1.57
C ARG A 500 -18.23 -4.39 0.22
N GLU A 501 -18.89 -3.25 0.07
CA GLU A 501 -19.67 -2.94 -1.13
C GLU A 501 -18.80 -2.68 -2.37
N HIS A 502 -17.54 -2.21 -2.16
CA HIS A 502 -16.72 -1.71 -3.26
C HIS A 502 -15.51 -2.59 -3.57
N TYR A 503 -14.96 -3.33 -2.58
CA TYR A 503 -13.66 -4.00 -2.74
C TYR A 503 -13.59 -5.43 -2.18
N ASP A 504 -14.57 -5.90 -1.41
CA ASP A 504 -14.64 -7.32 -1.02
C ASP A 504 -15.03 -8.16 -2.25
N LEU A 505 -14.02 -8.75 -2.90
CA LEU A 505 -14.20 -9.40 -4.20
C LEU A 505 -15.15 -10.60 -4.11
N ARG A 506 -15.09 -11.36 -3.01
CA ARG A 506 -16.01 -12.49 -2.79
C ARG A 506 -17.45 -12.00 -2.60
N TYR A 507 -17.66 -10.95 -1.81
CA TYR A 507 -18.98 -10.35 -1.61
C TYR A 507 -19.56 -9.82 -2.92
N ILE A 508 -18.75 -9.10 -3.70
CA ILE A 508 -19.15 -8.55 -5.01
C ILE A 508 -19.56 -9.68 -5.96
N LEU A 509 -18.77 -10.75 -6.04
CA LEU A 509 -19.10 -11.92 -6.85
C LEU A 509 -20.42 -12.54 -6.40
N GLN A 510 -20.62 -12.73 -5.10
CA GLN A 510 -21.87 -13.32 -4.57
C GLN A 510 -23.08 -12.41 -4.86
N ARG A 511 -22.94 -11.11 -4.66
CA ARG A 511 -24.02 -10.13 -4.92
C ARG A 511 -24.42 -10.09 -6.39
N ASP A 512 -23.44 -10.10 -7.29
CA ASP A 512 -23.62 -9.82 -8.70
C ASP A 512 -23.44 -11.06 -9.60
N TRP A 513 -23.42 -12.29 -9.05
CA TRP A 513 -23.10 -13.51 -9.80
C TRP A 513 -24.00 -13.74 -11.02
N LYS A 514 -25.27 -13.40 -10.95
CA LYS A 514 -26.19 -13.51 -12.09
C LYS A 514 -25.74 -12.73 -13.33
N ILE A 515 -25.02 -11.64 -13.12
CA ILE A 515 -24.50 -10.76 -14.19
C ILE A 515 -23.05 -11.13 -14.53
N LEU A 516 -22.23 -11.33 -13.50
CA LEU A 516 -20.79 -11.58 -13.65
C LEU A 516 -20.48 -13.03 -14.00
N GLY A 517 -21.20 -14.00 -13.44
CA GLY A 517 -20.92 -15.42 -13.62
C GLY A 517 -20.84 -15.85 -15.10
N PRO A 518 -21.81 -15.48 -15.98
CA PRO A 518 -21.72 -15.80 -17.40
C PRO A 518 -20.47 -15.25 -18.10
N LYS A 519 -19.95 -14.09 -17.63
CA LYS A 519 -18.75 -13.46 -18.18
C LYS A 519 -17.45 -14.00 -17.61
N LEU A 520 -17.50 -14.58 -16.40
CA LEU A 520 -16.34 -15.05 -15.64
C LEU A 520 -16.14 -16.58 -15.71
N LYS A 521 -17.04 -17.29 -16.34
CA LYS A 521 -16.99 -18.74 -16.48
C LYS A 521 -15.64 -19.22 -17.04
N GLY A 522 -14.91 -20.03 -16.26
CA GLY A 522 -13.60 -20.56 -16.61
C GLY A 522 -12.48 -19.51 -16.65
N LYS A 523 -12.63 -18.35 -16.00
CA LYS A 523 -11.64 -17.28 -15.99
C LYS A 523 -10.95 -17.08 -14.64
N ILE A 524 -11.46 -17.65 -13.56
CA ILE A 524 -10.95 -17.46 -12.20
C ILE A 524 -10.13 -18.68 -11.79
N HIS A 525 -8.83 -18.48 -11.55
CA HIS A 525 -7.92 -19.51 -11.04
C HIS A 525 -7.14 -18.91 -9.86
N ILE A 526 -7.18 -19.58 -8.69
CA ILE A 526 -6.55 -19.09 -7.45
C ILE A 526 -5.67 -20.18 -6.87
N TYR A 527 -4.47 -19.80 -6.44
CA TYR A 527 -3.49 -20.70 -5.82
C TYR A 527 -3.02 -20.12 -4.51
N CYS A 528 -2.97 -20.89 -3.43
CA CYS A 528 -2.51 -20.36 -2.15
C CYS A 528 -1.81 -21.47 -1.34
N GLY A 529 -0.71 -21.10 -0.66
CA GLY A 529 -0.13 -21.98 0.35
C GLY A 529 -1.05 -22.03 1.58
N ASP A 530 -1.30 -23.23 2.14
CA ASP A 530 -2.13 -23.37 3.33
C ASP A 530 -1.45 -22.84 4.62
N MET A 531 -0.13 -22.63 4.56
CA MET A 531 0.67 -21.95 5.59
C MET A 531 1.14 -20.56 5.15
N ASP A 532 0.32 -19.86 4.35
CA ASP A 532 0.62 -18.49 3.94
C ASP A 532 1.06 -17.63 5.13
N ASN A 533 2.17 -16.89 4.95
CA ASN A 533 2.81 -16.15 6.04
C ASN A 533 1.91 -15.04 6.63
N TYR A 534 0.96 -14.52 5.85
CA TYR A 534 0.05 -13.44 6.21
C TYR A 534 -1.41 -13.91 6.38
N TYR A 535 -1.63 -15.24 6.45
CA TYR A 535 -2.94 -15.84 6.63
C TYR A 535 -3.92 -15.62 5.48
N LEU A 536 -3.42 -15.35 4.25
CA LEU A 536 -4.25 -15.05 3.08
C LEU A 536 -5.08 -16.25 2.63
N ASN A 537 -4.63 -17.46 2.93
CA ASN A 537 -5.39 -18.70 2.72
C ASN A 537 -6.79 -18.67 3.36
N ASN A 538 -7.00 -17.92 4.43
CA ASN A 538 -8.30 -17.85 5.09
C ASN A 538 -9.37 -17.20 4.20
N ALA A 539 -9.02 -16.13 3.48
CA ALA A 539 -9.92 -15.49 2.52
C ALA A 539 -10.16 -16.35 1.28
N VAL A 540 -9.14 -17.13 0.86
CA VAL A 540 -9.27 -18.05 -0.26
C VAL A 540 -10.24 -19.20 0.06
N TYR A 541 -10.21 -19.77 1.27
CA TYR A 541 -11.19 -20.79 1.69
C TYR A 541 -12.64 -20.28 1.58
N LEU A 542 -12.88 -19.02 1.99
CA LEU A 542 -14.21 -18.43 1.90
C LEU A 542 -14.64 -18.13 0.45
N MET A 543 -13.68 -17.81 -0.42
CA MET A 543 -13.93 -17.64 -1.85
C MET A 543 -14.25 -18.98 -2.52
N GLU A 544 -13.49 -20.04 -2.19
CA GLU A 544 -13.73 -21.40 -2.68
C GLU A 544 -15.13 -21.88 -2.31
N GLU A 545 -15.51 -21.78 -1.03
CA GLU A 545 -16.86 -22.15 -0.56
C GLU A 545 -17.96 -21.49 -1.42
N PHE A 546 -17.79 -20.22 -1.77
CA PHE A 546 -18.73 -19.52 -2.63
C PHE A 546 -18.67 -20.02 -4.07
N LEU A 547 -17.48 -20.06 -4.70
CA LEU A 547 -17.35 -20.40 -6.13
C LEU A 547 -17.80 -21.83 -6.41
N GLU A 548 -17.46 -22.80 -5.55
CA GLU A 548 -17.89 -24.18 -5.67
C GLU A 548 -19.41 -24.35 -5.47
N SER A 549 -20.06 -23.43 -4.77
CA SER A 549 -21.52 -23.44 -4.60
C SER A 549 -22.30 -22.90 -5.80
N THR A 550 -21.62 -22.27 -6.78
CA THR A 550 -22.28 -21.65 -7.94
C THR A 550 -22.86 -22.69 -8.90
N THR A 551 -24.06 -22.44 -9.45
CA THR A 551 -24.75 -23.40 -10.33
C THR A 551 -25.25 -22.81 -11.65
N GLU A 552 -25.49 -21.48 -11.70
CA GLU A 552 -26.10 -20.80 -12.85
C GLU A 552 -25.35 -19.50 -13.21
N PRO A 553 -24.17 -19.63 -13.89
CA PRO A 553 -23.42 -20.85 -14.21
C PRO A 553 -22.55 -21.33 -13.05
N TYR A 554 -22.10 -22.57 -13.09
CA TYR A 554 -20.94 -23.02 -12.34
C TYR A 554 -19.70 -22.27 -12.84
N TYR A 555 -18.78 -21.87 -11.92
CA TYR A 555 -17.66 -20.97 -12.26
C TYR A 555 -16.61 -21.58 -13.20
N GLU A 556 -16.49 -22.92 -13.25
CA GLU A 556 -15.57 -23.69 -14.11
C GLU A 556 -14.10 -23.22 -14.05
N GLY A 557 -13.67 -22.72 -12.91
CA GLY A 557 -12.30 -22.30 -12.65
C GLY A 557 -11.50 -23.34 -11.88
N GLU A 558 -10.46 -22.88 -11.16
CA GLU A 558 -9.58 -23.74 -10.39
C GLU A 558 -9.18 -23.03 -9.09
N ILE A 559 -9.27 -23.72 -7.95
CA ILE A 559 -8.66 -23.28 -6.69
C ILE A 559 -7.80 -24.44 -6.19
N ASP A 560 -6.53 -24.15 -5.85
CA ASP A 560 -5.57 -25.18 -5.48
C ASP A 560 -4.67 -24.69 -4.32
N TYR A 561 -4.28 -25.63 -3.44
CA TYR A 561 -3.52 -25.33 -2.24
C TYR A 561 -2.22 -26.10 -2.18
N GLY A 562 -1.14 -25.39 -1.81
CA GLY A 562 0.15 -26.01 -1.52
C GLY A 562 0.22 -26.48 -0.09
N ASP A 563 0.43 -27.80 0.11
CA ASP A 563 0.61 -28.39 1.44
C ASP A 563 1.82 -27.75 2.15
N ARG A 564 1.56 -27.11 3.30
CA ARG A 564 2.53 -26.36 4.10
C ARG A 564 3.34 -25.32 3.32
N ALA A 565 2.84 -24.91 2.15
CA ALA A 565 3.48 -23.88 1.36
C ALA A 565 3.23 -22.50 1.96
N GLU A 566 4.26 -21.68 1.88
CA GLU A 566 4.24 -20.29 2.36
C GLU A 566 3.71 -19.33 1.30
N HIS A 567 3.74 -18.05 1.63
CA HIS A 567 3.32 -16.94 0.77
C HIS A 567 4.00 -16.96 -0.60
N CYS A 568 3.25 -16.66 -1.66
CA CYS A 568 3.64 -16.68 -3.08
C CYS A 568 3.80 -18.07 -3.70
N TRP A 569 3.17 -19.10 -3.13
CA TRP A 569 3.02 -20.36 -3.86
C TRP A 569 2.06 -20.17 -5.05
N ASN A 570 2.45 -20.70 -6.21
CA ASN A 570 1.81 -20.41 -7.51
C ASN A 570 1.07 -21.60 -8.15
N GLY A 571 0.90 -22.72 -7.43
CA GLY A 571 0.23 -23.91 -7.95
C GLY A 571 1.18 -25.00 -8.49
N ASP A 572 2.49 -24.78 -8.48
CA ASP A 572 3.46 -25.78 -8.93
C ASP A 572 3.79 -26.76 -7.81
N HIS A 573 3.17 -27.95 -7.82
CA HIS A 573 3.45 -29.04 -6.88
C HIS A 573 4.76 -29.79 -7.16
N SER A 574 5.40 -29.56 -8.30
CA SER A 574 6.61 -30.28 -8.69
C SER A 574 7.89 -29.72 -8.05
N LEU A 575 7.83 -28.49 -7.53
CA LEU A 575 8.97 -27.77 -6.98
C LEU A 575 8.66 -27.21 -5.58
N PRO A 576 9.67 -27.14 -4.71
CA PRO A 576 9.53 -26.43 -3.44
C PRO A 576 9.29 -24.94 -3.69
N ILE A 577 8.64 -24.27 -2.75
CA ILE A 577 8.19 -22.88 -2.91
C ILE A 577 9.32 -21.90 -3.25
N TYR A 578 10.52 -22.09 -2.70
CA TYR A 578 11.65 -21.19 -2.96
C TYR A 578 12.15 -21.23 -4.43
N LEU A 579 11.74 -22.26 -5.20
CA LEU A 579 11.96 -22.38 -6.64
C LEU A 579 10.71 -22.06 -7.46
N SER A 580 9.56 -22.61 -7.08
CA SER A 580 8.32 -22.46 -7.85
C SER A 580 7.93 -21.00 -8.01
N ARG A 581 8.09 -20.20 -6.96
CA ARG A 581 7.81 -18.76 -6.98
C ARG A 581 8.66 -17.96 -8.00
N LEU A 582 9.75 -18.52 -8.49
CA LEU A 582 10.60 -17.89 -9.51
C LEU A 582 10.16 -18.25 -10.95
N ARG A 583 9.08 -19.02 -11.10
CA ARG A 583 8.65 -19.59 -12.38
C ARG A 583 7.21 -19.24 -12.78
N TYR A 584 6.70 -18.10 -12.35
CA TYR A 584 5.32 -17.68 -12.68
C TYR A 584 5.05 -17.72 -14.18
N HIS A 585 5.93 -17.13 -14.99
CA HIS A 585 5.77 -17.08 -16.44
C HIS A 585 5.73 -18.47 -17.07
N GLN A 586 6.71 -19.33 -16.75
CA GLN A 586 6.80 -20.68 -17.30
C GLN A 586 5.62 -21.56 -16.84
N PHE A 587 5.09 -21.31 -15.66
CA PHE A 587 3.96 -22.08 -15.11
C PHE A 587 2.61 -21.66 -15.71
N PHE A 588 2.37 -20.36 -15.87
CA PHE A 588 1.07 -19.87 -16.32
C PHE A 588 0.92 -19.83 -17.86
N ILE A 589 1.98 -19.61 -18.63
CA ILE A 589 1.89 -19.57 -20.10
C ILE A 589 1.22 -20.81 -20.71
N PRO A 590 1.52 -22.06 -20.31
CA PRO A 590 0.82 -23.24 -20.80
C PRO A 590 -0.68 -23.24 -20.47
N LYS A 591 -1.07 -22.82 -19.26
CA LYS A 591 -2.48 -22.70 -18.84
C LYS A 591 -3.23 -21.64 -19.67
N ILE A 592 -2.58 -20.51 -19.95
CA ILE A 592 -3.09 -19.47 -20.84
C ILE A 592 -3.32 -20.01 -22.25
N MET A 593 -2.37 -20.79 -22.80
CA MET A 593 -2.52 -21.42 -24.10
C MET A 593 -3.72 -22.37 -24.16
N GLU A 594 -3.97 -23.14 -23.12
CA GLU A 594 -5.16 -24.00 -23.03
C GLU A 594 -6.44 -23.16 -23.00
N ARG A 595 -6.45 -22.06 -22.26
CA ARG A 595 -7.59 -21.12 -22.23
C ARG A 595 -7.86 -20.53 -23.61
N ILE A 596 -6.83 -20.08 -24.33
CA ILE A 596 -6.96 -19.55 -25.70
C ILE A 596 -7.61 -20.61 -26.61
N LYS A 597 -7.13 -21.86 -26.59
CA LYS A 597 -7.68 -22.95 -27.42
C LYS A 597 -9.17 -23.20 -27.14
N LYS A 598 -9.61 -23.04 -25.90
CA LYS A 598 -11.00 -23.29 -25.48
C LYS A 598 -11.95 -22.12 -25.76
N SER A 599 -11.44 -20.87 -25.76
CA SER A 599 -12.28 -19.66 -25.66
C SER A 599 -12.06 -18.62 -26.76
N ALA A 600 -11.12 -18.83 -27.66
CA ALA A 600 -10.92 -17.92 -28.78
C ALA A 600 -12.17 -17.86 -29.68
N PRO A 601 -12.62 -16.67 -30.09
CA PRO A 601 -13.81 -16.56 -30.92
C PRO A 601 -13.58 -17.13 -32.32
N PRO A 602 -14.64 -17.54 -33.05
CA PRO A 602 -14.53 -17.99 -34.42
C PRO A 602 -13.83 -16.96 -35.30
N GLY A 603 -12.83 -17.39 -36.06
CA GLY A 603 -12.04 -16.51 -36.94
C GLY A 603 -10.88 -15.76 -36.27
N ALA A 604 -10.63 -16.02 -34.98
CA ALA A 604 -9.47 -15.46 -34.29
C ALA A 604 -8.15 -15.91 -34.94
N ASP A 605 -7.18 -15.01 -34.97
CA ASP A 605 -5.82 -15.35 -35.42
C ASP A 605 -5.09 -16.14 -34.32
N LEU A 606 -4.99 -17.45 -34.54
CA LEU A 606 -4.28 -18.38 -33.66
C LEU A 606 -2.97 -18.88 -34.27
N LYS A 607 -2.46 -18.24 -35.33
CA LYS A 607 -1.31 -18.75 -36.10
C LYS A 607 -0.19 -17.74 -36.27
N SER A 608 -0.49 -16.46 -36.50
CA SER A 608 0.54 -15.46 -36.84
C SER A 608 1.62 -15.30 -35.78
N TRP A 609 1.32 -15.63 -34.55
CA TRP A 609 2.20 -15.53 -33.36
C TRP A 609 2.72 -16.89 -32.86
N LEU A 610 2.54 -17.96 -33.64
CA LEU A 610 3.06 -19.33 -33.34
C LEU A 610 4.14 -19.74 -34.36
N TYR A 611 5.06 -18.86 -34.69
CA TYR A 611 6.21 -19.11 -35.57
C TYR A 611 7.45 -19.61 -34.83
#